data_9043d580501a1faa91f2a48120d93d7b
#
_entry.id   9043d580501a1faa91f2a48120d93d7b
#
_cell.length_a   1.000
_cell.length_b   1.000
_cell.length_c   1.000
_cell.angle_alpha   90.00
_cell.angle_beta   90.00
_cell.angle_gamma   90.00
#
_symmetry.space_group_name_H-M   'P 1'
#
loop_
_entity.id
_entity.type
_entity.pdbx_description
1 polymer ?
#
loop_
_entity_poly.entity_id
_entity_poly.type
_entity_poly.pdbx_seq_one_letter_code
_entity_poly.pdbx_strand_id
1 'polypeptide(L)'
;GHGRNDGNRVWPGAETLIADTAAITMEVRTVHPNLPVYLLGHSMGGGVALAAANAGADIDGLILAAPAVWGGEEIALPYRAAAWAGALVLPDKRWTGEGVVTIQASDNIPELRRMGRDPLVIGAPSSREFMGLIRIMDRAVAAAPHVTHPTLVLYGDKDEVTPPAPVDAAFEALAGDKTFRRYPEGWHLLFRDLQAKVVWADVADWIKDQS
;
A
#
# COMPACT_ATOMS: atom_id res chain seq x y z
N GLY A 1 9.49 -6.57 -8.17
CA GLY A 1 9.60 -7.79 -8.84
C GLY A 1 8.72 -8.92 -8.30
N HIS A 2 7.40 -8.67 -8.07
CA HIS A 2 6.46 -9.73 -7.70
C HIS A 2 5.76 -10.31 -8.95
N GLY A 3 5.13 -11.46 -8.79
CA GLY A 3 4.33 -12.09 -9.82
C GLY A 3 5.17 -12.71 -10.93
N ARG A 4 4.70 -12.53 -12.17
CA ARG A 4 5.30 -13.14 -13.38
C ARG A 4 6.30 -12.25 -14.11
N ASN A 5 6.77 -11.18 -13.49
CA ASN A 5 7.79 -10.33 -14.09
C ASN A 5 9.12 -11.08 -14.24
N ASP A 6 9.85 -10.84 -15.32
CA ASP A 6 11.15 -11.45 -15.59
C ASP A 6 12.19 -11.14 -14.49
N GLY A 7 12.07 -9.97 -13.84
CA GLY A 7 12.85 -9.58 -12.66
C GLY A 7 12.27 -10.09 -11.33
N ASN A 8 11.59 -11.24 -11.32
CA ASN A 8 10.98 -11.78 -10.11
C ASN A 8 11.97 -11.82 -8.95
N ARG A 9 11.53 -11.29 -7.78
CA ARG A 9 12.33 -11.13 -6.55
C ARG A 9 13.46 -10.10 -6.62
N VAL A 10 13.52 -9.29 -7.66
CA VAL A 10 14.42 -8.12 -7.72
C VAL A 10 13.62 -6.89 -7.34
N TRP A 11 14.10 -6.18 -6.31
CA TRP A 11 13.50 -4.91 -5.91
C TRP A 11 13.82 -3.83 -6.95
N PRO A 12 12.81 -3.23 -7.63
CA PRO A 12 13.09 -2.27 -8.71
C PRO A 12 13.47 -0.87 -8.19
N GLY A 13 13.21 -0.60 -6.91
CA GLY A 13 13.35 0.72 -6.30
C GLY A 13 12.00 1.42 -6.08
N ALA A 14 11.94 2.27 -5.06
CA ALA A 14 10.73 3.03 -4.73
C ALA A 14 10.34 4.00 -5.88
N GLU A 15 11.33 4.72 -6.40
CA GLU A 15 11.12 5.70 -7.47
C GLU A 15 10.61 5.03 -8.76
N THR A 16 11.11 3.84 -9.10
CA THR A 16 10.62 3.07 -10.25
C THR A 16 9.16 2.67 -10.06
N LEU A 17 8.78 2.15 -8.88
CA LEU A 17 7.39 1.79 -8.61
C LEU A 17 6.44 2.99 -8.71
N ILE A 18 6.86 4.15 -8.21
CA ILE A 18 6.08 5.40 -8.28
C ILE A 18 5.95 5.85 -9.74
N ALA A 19 7.05 5.88 -10.49
CA ALA A 19 7.05 6.31 -11.89
C ALA A 19 6.26 5.37 -12.79
N ASP A 20 6.40 4.04 -12.61
CA ASP A 20 5.64 3.04 -13.35
C ASP A 20 4.14 3.17 -13.09
N THR A 21 3.76 3.47 -11.82
CA THR A 21 2.35 3.68 -11.45
C THR A 21 1.80 4.93 -12.13
N ALA A 22 2.53 6.04 -12.14
CA ALA A 22 2.11 7.25 -12.85
C ALA A 22 2.02 7.01 -14.37
N ALA A 23 3.00 6.32 -14.96
CA ALA A 23 2.99 6.02 -16.39
C ALA A 23 1.79 5.14 -16.80
N ILE A 24 1.44 4.12 -16.00
CA ILE A 24 0.31 3.26 -16.33
C ILE A 24 -1.03 4.00 -16.26
N THR A 25 -1.19 4.98 -15.35
CA THR A 25 -2.42 5.79 -15.31
C THR A 25 -2.57 6.64 -16.56
N MET A 26 -1.48 7.21 -17.08
CA MET A 26 -1.47 7.96 -18.33
C MET A 26 -1.82 7.06 -19.52
N GLU A 27 -1.30 5.84 -19.56
CA GLU A 27 -1.64 4.87 -20.60
C GLU A 27 -3.13 4.48 -20.55
N VAL A 28 -3.65 4.22 -19.33
CA VAL A 28 -5.08 3.92 -19.13
C VAL A 28 -5.94 5.09 -19.62
N ARG A 29 -5.58 6.33 -19.30
CA ARG A 29 -6.26 7.53 -19.78
C ARG A 29 -6.24 7.64 -21.31
N THR A 30 -5.12 7.31 -21.93
CA THR A 30 -4.97 7.32 -23.39
C THR A 30 -5.91 6.30 -24.06
N VAL A 31 -6.02 5.11 -23.48
CA VAL A 31 -6.90 4.05 -23.99
C VAL A 31 -8.38 4.32 -23.71
N HIS A 32 -8.67 5.00 -22.59
CA HIS A 32 -10.02 5.28 -22.11
C HIS A 32 -10.26 6.79 -21.83
N PRO A 33 -10.17 7.66 -22.84
CA PRO A 33 -10.14 9.13 -22.64
C PRO A 33 -11.44 9.71 -22.04
N ASN A 34 -12.55 9.00 -22.16
CA ASN A 34 -13.87 9.45 -21.73
C ASN A 34 -14.37 8.77 -20.45
N LEU A 35 -13.52 7.97 -19.80
CA LEU A 35 -13.88 7.28 -18.55
C LEU A 35 -13.08 7.85 -17.39
N PRO A 36 -13.67 7.95 -16.19
CA PRO A 36 -12.91 8.32 -15.00
C PRO A 36 -11.91 7.21 -14.66
N VAL A 37 -10.72 7.61 -14.21
CA VAL A 37 -9.63 6.71 -13.81
C VAL A 37 -9.42 6.82 -12.31
N TYR A 38 -9.61 5.72 -11.60
CA TYR A 38 -9.37 5.64 -10.16
C TYR A 38 -8.17 4.74 -9.87
N LEU A 39 -7.25 5.22 -9.04
CA LEU A 39 -6.08 4.46 -8.62
C LEU A 39 -6.34 3.86 -7.24
N LEU A 40 -6.39 2.53 -7.16
CA LEU A 40 -6.53 1.81 -5.89
C LEU A 40 -5.20 1.20 -5.47
N GLY A 41 -4.75 1.53 -4.27
CA GLY A 41 -3.56 0.95 -3.65
C GLY A 41 -3.87 0.29 -2.30
N HIS A 42 -3.35 -0.93 -2.10
CA HIS A 42 -3.45 -1.65 -0.83
C HIS A 42 -2.07 -1.81 -0.18
N SER A 43 -1.98 -1.58 1.12
CA SER A 43 -0.76 -1.75 1.91
C SER A 43 0.44 -0.97 1.29
N MET A 44 1.54 -1.62 0.96
CA MET A 44 2.65 -0.99 0.22
C MET A 44 2.18 -0.32 -1.07
N GLY A 45 1.24 -0.95 -1.81
CA GLY A 45 0.63 -0.36 -3.00
C GLY A 45 -0.13 0.93 -2.70
N GLY A 46 -0.71 1.06 -1.51
CA GLY A 46 -1.32 2.31 -1.02
C GLY A 46 -0.30 3.43 -0.85
N GLY A 47 0.87 3.12 -0.29
CA GLY A 47 1.98 4.08 -0.20
C GLY A 47 2.51 4.49 -1.58
N VAL A 48 2.64 3.53 -2.51
CA VAL A 48 3.04 3.81 -3.91
C VAL A 48 2.00 4.68 -4.60
N ALA A 49 0.70 4.34 -4.47
CA ALA A 49 -0.39 5.09 -5.10
C ALA A 49 -0.47 6.55 -4.62
N LEU A 50 -0.32 6.76 -3.30
CA LEU A 50 -0.28 8.10 -2.72
C LEU A 50 0.91 8.92 -3.24
N ALA A 51 2.10 8.33 -3.30
CA ALA A 51 3.28 8.97 -3.83
C ALA A 51 3.17 9.25 -5.35
N ALA A 52 2.56 8.32 -6.12
CA ALA A 52 2.34 8.48 -7.55
C ALA A 52 1.31 9.57 -7.86
N ALA A 53 0.26 9.71 -7.05
CA ALA A 53 -0.71 10.80 -7.17
C ALA A 53 -0.02 12.18 -7.06
N ASN A 54 0.90 12.34 -6.10
CA ASN A 54 1.70 13.57 -5.99
C ASN A 54 2.74 13.72 -7.13
N ALA A 55 3.19 12.61 -7.73
CA ALA A 55 4.16 12.63 -8.85
C ALA A 55 3.50 12.85 -10.23
N GLY A 56 2.21 13.14 -10.28
CA GLY A 56 1.51 13.46 -11.52
C GLY A 56 0.82 12.28 -12.21
N ALA A 57 0.40 11.26 -11.44
CA ALA A 57 -0.50 10.23 -11.97
C ALA A 57 -1.79 10.87 -12.49
N ASP A 58 -2.23 10.46 -13.69
CA ASP A 58 -3.45 10.97 -14.34
C ASP A 58 -4.66 10.19 -13.83
N ILE A 59 -5.25 10.67 -12.73
CA ILE A 59 -6.36 10.03 -12.03
C ILE A 59 -7.45 11.04 -11.65
N ASP A 60 -8.69 10.57 -11.54
CA ASP A 60 -9.82 11.35 -11.06
C ASP A 60 -10.09 11.12 -9.57
N GLY A 61 -9.55 10.04 -9.00
CA GLY A 61 -9.65 9.76 -7.57
C GLY A 61 -8.70 8.68 -7.10
N LEU A 62 -8.44 8.68 -5.80
CA LEU A 62 -7.49 7.82 -5.13
C LEU A 62 -8.19 6.96 -4.06
N ILE A 63 -7.90 5.67 -4.02
CA ILE A 63 -8.45 4.74 -3.03
C ILE A 63 -7.29 4.05 -2.32
N LEU A 64 -7.21 4.24 -1.02
CA LEU A 64 -6.12 3.75 -0.17
C LEU A 64 -6.68 2.75 0.85
N ALA A 65 -6.34 1.47 0.71
CA ALA A 65 -6.76 0.44 1.64
C ALA A 65 -5.58 0.01 2.53
N ALA A 66 -5.75 0.17 3.85
CA ALA A 66 -4.70 -0.13 4.83
C ALA A 66 -3.31 0.35 4.37
N PRO A 67 -3.15 1.63 3.94
CA PRO A 67 -1.96 2.09 3.23
C PRO A 67 -0.72 2.03 4.10
N ALA A 68 0.42 1.67 3.51
CA ALA A 68 1.72 1.70 4.18
C ALA A 68 2.23 3.16 4.22
N VAL A 69 1.83 3.86 5.27
CA VAL A 69 2.18 5.26 5.56
C VAL A 69 2.89 5.42 6.90
N TRP A 70 3.35 4.32 7.49
CA TRP A 70 4.12 4.31 8.72
C TRP A 70 5.61 4.52 8.40
N GLY A 71 5.97 5.76 8.11
CA GLY A 71 7.31 6.15 7.69
C GLY A 71 7.92 7.24 8.56
N GLY A 72 9.02 7.80 8.09
CA GLY A 72 9.63 8.95 8.71
C GLY A 72 10.06 8.72 10.14
N GLU A 73 9.69 9.64 11.00
CA GLU A 73 10.05 9.65 12.42
C GLU A 73 9.34 8.59 13.26
N GLU A 74 8.27 7.99 12.74
CA GLU A 74 7.50 6.95 13.42
C GLU A 74 8.30 5.65 13.62
N ILE A 75 9.29 5.38 12.75
CA ILE A 75 10.19 4.25 12.92
C ILE A 75 11.41 4.72 13.70
N ALA A 76 11.56 4.22 14.93
CA ALA A 76 12.68 4.62 15.80
C ALA A 76 14.04 4.46 15.11
N LEU A 77 14.91 5.45 15.29
CA LEU A 77 16.20 5.57 14.61
C LEU A 77 17.07 4.29 14.64
N PRO A 78 17.15 3.49 15.75
CA PRO A 78 17.92 2.25 15.75
C PRO A 78 17.42 1.22 14.72
N TYR A 79 16.10 1.11 14.53
CA TYR A 79 15.52 0.18 13.54
C TYR A 79 15.76 0.65 12.11
N ARG A 80 15.69 1.97 11.85
CA ARG A 80 16.04 2.55 10.54
C ARG A 80 17.52 2.32 10.23
N ALA A 81 18.40 2.55 11.20
CA ALA A 81 19.83 2.32 11.05
C ALA A 81 20.14 0.84 10.80
N ALA A 82 19.49 -0.08 11.52
CA ALA A 82 19.63 -1.51 11.30
C ALA A 82 19.13 -1.96 9.92
N ALA A 83 17.99 -1.43 9.46
CA ALA A 83 17.46 -1.70 8.12
C ALA A 83 18.42 -1.19 7.04
N TRP A 84 18.96 0.02 7.20
CA TRP A 84 19.94 0.60 6.28
C TRP A 84 21.25 -0.21 6.25
N ALA A 85 21.79 -0.57 7.39
CA ALA A 85 23.01 -1.39 7.49
C ALA A 85 22.77 -2.78 6.87
N GLY A 86 21.61 -3.41 7.15
CA GLY A 86 21.22 -4.68 6.56
C GLY A 86 21.13 -4.61 5.03
N ALA A 87 20.53 -3.55 4.49
CA ALA A 87 20.43 -3.33 3.05
C ALA A 87 21.80 -3.08 2.38
N LEU A 88 22.76 -2.50 3.11
CA LEU A 88 24.11 -2.25 2.61
C LEU A 88 24.99 -3.51 2.64
N VAL A 89 24.95 -4.25 3.76
CA VAL A 89 25.89 -5.36 4.03
C VAL A 89 25.34 -6.71 3.50
N LEU A 90 24.02 -6.91 3.63
CA LEU A 90 23.32 -8.16 3.31
C LEU A 90 22.04 -7.87 2.49
N PRO A 91 22.14 -7.20 1.32
CA PRO A 91 20.97 -6.69 0.58
C PRO A 91 19.97 -7.78 0.22
N ASP A 92 20.44 -8.96 -0.13
CA ASP A 92 19.62 -10.06 -0.63
C ASP A 92 19.26 -11.09 0.46
N LYS A 93 19.69 -10.84 1.71
CA LYS A 93 19.29 -11.70 2.84
C LYS A 93 17.79 -11.56 3.08
N ARG A 94 17.09 -12.70 3.09
CA ARG A 94 15.66 -12.80 3.33
C ARG A 94 15.35 -13.06 4.79
N TRP A 95 14.26 -12.44 5.26
CA TRP A 95 13.84 -12.48 6.65
C TRP A 95 12.44 -13.09 6.72
N THR A 96 12.32 -14.28 7.32
CA THR A 96 11.03 -14.98 7.41
C THR A 96 10.15 -14.46 8.55
N GLY A 97 10.74 -13.80 9.55
CA GLY A 97 10.01 -13.39 10.76
C GLY A 97 9.57 -14.55 11.66
N GLU A 98 9.89 -15.80 11.30
CA GLU A 98 9.51 -16.98 12.08
C GLU A 98 10.05 -16.90 13.51
N GLY A 99 9.16 -17.13 14.49
CA GLY A 99 9.50 -17.13 15.91
C GLY A 99 9.65 -15.74 16.55
N VAL A 100 9.48 -14.65 15.79
CA VAL A 100 9.61 -13.28 16.31
C VAL A 100 8.25 -12.60 16.46
N VAL A 101 7.37 -12.72 15.47
CA VAL A 101 6.04 -12.09 15.49
C VAL A 101 5.03 -13.01 14.83
N THR A 102 3.84 -13.13 15.45
CA THR A 102 2.66 -13.74 14.83
C THR A 102 1.71 -12.60 14.48
N ILE A 103 1.54 -12.32 13.18
CA ILE A 103 0.63 -11.29 12.68
C ILE A 103 -0.47 -11.99 11.89
N GLN A 104 -1.72 -11.70 12.22
CA GLN A 104 -2.87 -12.15 11.46
C GLN A 104 -3.30 -11.05 10.49
N ALA A 105 -3.17 -11.31 9.19
CA ALA A 105 -3.51 -10.33 8.16
C ALA A 105 -4.97 -10.39 7.71
N SER A 106 -5.72 -11.43 8.07
CA SER A 106 -7.13 -11.63 7.69
C SER A 106 -7.81 -12.66 8.59
N ASP A 107 -9.12 -12.60 8.72
CA ASP A 107 -9.97 -13.64 9.32
C ASP A 107 -10.31 -14.77 8.34
N ASN A 108 -10.02 -14.58 7.05
CA ASN A 108 -10.24 -15.56 5.99
C ASN A 108 -9.08 -16.58 5.92
N ILE A 109 -9.05 -17.51 6.87
CA ILE A 109 -7.99 -18.51 6.98
C ILE A 109 -7.78 -19.36 5.71
N PRO A 110 -8.85 -19.80 4.99
CA PRO A 110 -8.69 -20.46 3.69
C PRO A 110 -7.88 -19.62 2.68
N GLU A 111 -8.15 -18.32 2.62
CA GLU A 111 -7.45 -17.40 1.72
C GLU A 111 -5.99 -17.21 2.13
N LEU A 112 -5.69 -17.06 3.42
CA LEU A 112 -4.31 -16.99 3.91
C LEU A 112 -3.52 -18.25 3.53
N ARG A 113 -4.14 -19.44 3.66
CA ARG A 113 -3.51 -20.71 3.25
C ARG A 113 -3.29 -20.78 1.73
N ARG A 114 -4.23 -20.26 0.94
CA ARG A 114 -4.09 -20.18 -0.53
C ARG A 114 -2.92 -19.28 -0.90
N MET A 115 -2.84 -18.08 -0.31
CA MET A 115 -1.74 -17.15 -0.53
C MET A 115 -0.37 -17.73 -0.13
N GLY A 116 -0.30 -18.42 0.99
CA GLY A 116 0.95 -19.05 1.47
C GLY A 116 1.44 -20.20 0.58
N ARG A 117 0.58 -20.75 -0.31
CA ARG A 117 0.94 -21.80 -1.29
C ARG A 117 1.20 -21.24 -2.68
N ASP A 118 0.89 -19.96 -2.92
CA ASP A 118 1.06 -19.34 -4.22
C ASP A 118 2.55 -19.01 -4.45
N PRO A 119 3.22 -19.63 -5.44
CA PRO A 119 4.63 -19.40 -5.72
C PRO A 119 4.93 -17.96 -6.20
N LEU A 120 3.90 -17.20 -6.59
CA LEU A 120 4.02 -15.80 -7.00
C LEU A 120 3.98 -14.82 -5.82
N VAL A 121 3.60 -15.29 -4.62
CA VAL A 121 3.66 -14.51 -3.38
C VAL A 121 5.04 -14.64 -2.74
N ILE A 122 5.68 -13.52 -2.46
CA ILE A 122 6.99 -13.49 -1.79
C ILE A 122 6.75 -13.43 -0.28
N GLY A 123 6.96 -14.56 0.41
CA GLY A 123 6.69 -14.68 1.84
C GLY A 123 7.80 -14.13 2.75
N ALA A 124 8.99 -13.87 2.22
CA ALA A 124 10.14 -13.40 2.99
C ALA A 124 10.83 -12.24 2.26
N PRO A 125 10.63 -10.99 2.70
CA PRO A 125 11.29 -9.85 2.10
C PRO A 125 12.80 -9.88 2.34
N SER A 126 13.57 -9.39 1.38
CA SER A 126 15.00 -9.14 1.54
C SER A 126 15.25 -7.85 2.31
N SER A 127 16.49 -7.67 2.83
CA SER A 127 16.89 -6.41 3.48
C SER A 127 16.68 -5.20 2.55
N ARG A 128 16.93 -5.38 1.26
CA ARG A 128 16.71 -4.36 0.21
C ARG A 128 15.24 -4.01 0.04
N GLU A 129 14.35 -5.03 -0.02
CA GLU A 129 12.90 -4.84 -0.12
C GLU A 129 12.36 -4.15 1.16
N PHE A 130 12.85 -4.55 2.33
CA PHE A 130 12.45 -3.92 3.58
C PHE A 130 12.84 -2.43 3.65
N MET A 131 14.09 -2.11 3.29
CA MET A 131 14.53 -0.71 3.20
C MET A 131 13.78 0.06 2.12
N GLY A 132 13.44 -0.62 1.01
CA GLY A 132 12.62 -0.05 -0.06
C GLY A 132 11.21 0.29 0.40
N LEU A 133 10.59 -0.55 1.22
CA LEU A 133 9.29 -0.29 1.84
C LEU A 133 9.35 0.96 2.73
N ILE A 134 10.38 1.09 3.58
CA ILE A 134 10.57 2.30 4.41
C ILE A 134 10.63 3.56 3.53
N ARG A 135 11.36 3.51 2.41
CA ARG A 135 11.42 4.64 1.47
C ARG A 135 10.07 4.98 0.83
N ILE A 136 9.27 3.95 0.48
CA ILE A 136 7.91 4.18 -0.02
C ILE A 136 7.05 4.86 1.05
N MET A 137 7.10 4.39 2.29
CA MET A 137 6.37 4.99 3.40
C MET A 137 6.78 6.46 3.64
N ASP A 138 8.08 6.75 3.63
CA ASP A 138 8.60 8.12 3.72
C ASP A 138 8.07 9.01 2.57
N ARG A 139 8.08 8.49 1.32
CA ARG A 139 7.55 9.21 0.15
C ARG A 139 6.04 9.44 0.24
N ALA A 140 5.29 8.44 0.71
CA ALA A 140 3.83 8.54 0.87
C ALA A 140 3.45 9.60 1.91
N VAL A 141 4.09 9.59 3.07
CA VAL A 141 3.85 10.59 4.12
C VAL A 141 4.17 12.00 3.62
N ALA A 142 5.31 12.18 2.93
CA ALA A 142 5.68 13.46 2.36
C ALA A 142 4.73 13.93 1.24
N ALA A 143 4.09 13.00 0.52
CA ALA A 143 3.16 13.31 -0.56
C ALA A 143 1.77 13.74 -0.06
N ALA A 144 1.29 13.20 1.06
CA ALA A 144 -0.07 13.39 1.55
C ALA A 144 -0.54 14.87 1.59
N PRO A 145 0.25 15.85 2.09
CA PRO A 145 -0.15 17.25 2.12
C PRO A 145 -0.31 17.92 0.74
N HIS A 146 0.14 17.25 -0.31
CA HIS A 146 0.15 17.78 -1.68
C HIS A 146 -0.85 17.08 -2.61
N VAL A 147 -1.50 16.01 -2.13
CA VAL A 147 -2.51 15.28 -2.92
C VAL A 147 -3.85 15.96 -2.78
N THR A 148 -4.36 16.48 -3.91
CA THR A 148 -5.63 17.22 -3.99
C THR A 148 -6.76 16.41 -4.62
N HIS A 149 -6.50 15.19 -5.10
CA HIS A 149 -7.50 14.31 -5.67
C HIS A 149 -8.51 13.87 -4.59
N PRO A 150 -9.80 13.71 -4.94
CA PRO A 150 -10.74 13.03 -4.07
C PRO A 150 -10.17 11.69 -3.61
N THR A 151 -10.12 11.46 -2.29
CA THR A 151 -9.44 10.30 -1.72
C THR A 151 -10.34 9.55 -0.75
N LEU A 152 -10.50 8.24 -0.98
CA LEU A 152 -11.13 7.30 -0.07
C LEU A 152 -10.06 6.51 0.68
N VAL A 153 -10.07 6.59 2.01
CA VAL A 153 -9.20 5.77 2.87
C VAL A 153 -10.04 4.69 3.56
N LEU A 154 -9.60 3.45 3.45
CA LEU A 154 -10.25 2.26 4.02
C LEU A 154 -9.30 1.64 5.06
N TYR A 155 -9.80 1.36 6.26
CA TYR A 155 -8.98 0.79 7.32
C TYR A 155 -9.76 -0.22 8.17
N GLY A 156 -9.15 -1.34 8.51
CA GLY A 156 -9.71 -2.36 9.38
C GLY A 156 -9.24 -2.17 10.82
N ASP A 157 -10.16 -2.11 11.79
CA ASP A 157 -9.79 -1.89 13.19
C ASP A 157 -9.06 -3.08 13.83
N LYS A 158 -9.07 -4.25 13.17
CA LYS A 158 -8.30 -5.45 13.53
C LYS A 158 -7.00 -5.60 12.72
N ASP A 159 -6.56 -4.56 12.01
CA ASP A 159 -5.29 -4.59 11.27
C ASP A 159 -4.10 -4.69 12.24
N GLU A 160 -3.39 -5.83 12.19
CA GLU A 160 -2.18 -6.07 12.97
C GLU A 160 -0.89 -5.74 12.20
N VAL A 161 -1.01 -5.35 10.91
CA VAL A 161 0.14 -5.07 10.02
C VAL A 161 0.47 -3.59 10.00
N THR A 162 -0.55 -2.75 9.85
CA THR A 162 -0.37 -1.29 9.76
C THR A 162 -0.97 -0.62 11.01
N PRO A 163 -0.18 0.10 11.80
CA PRO A 163 -0.71 0.82 12.96
C PRO A 163 -1.75 1.88 12.57
N PRO A 164 -2.82 2.10 13.37
CA PRO A 164 -3.87 3.06 13.04
C PRO A 164 -3.38 4.52 13.05
N ALA A 165 -2.56 4.92 14.00
CA ALA A 165 -2.17 6.32 14.18
C ALA A 165 -1.47 6.95 12.95
N PRO A 166 -0.50 6.30 12.28
CA PRO A 166 0.06 6.80 11.03
C PRO A 166 -0.97 6.92 9.90
N VAL A 167 -1.96 6.02 9.83
CA VAL A 167 -3.03 6.09 8.81
C VAL A 167 -3.94 7.28 9.08
N ASP A 168 -4.33 7.49 10.34
CA ASP A 168 -5.11 8.66 10.76
C ASP A 168 -4.35 9.97 10.45
N ALA A 169 -3.05 10.03 10.77
CA ALA A 169 -2.21 11.20 10.49
C ALA A 169 -2.07 11.47 8.98
N ALA A 170 -1.87 10.44 8.17
CA ALA A 170 -1.81 10.58 6.71
C ALA A 170 -3.16 11.03 6.14
N PHE A 171 -4.28 10.50 6.65
CA PHE A 171 -5.61 10.95 6.27
C PHE A 171 -5.80 12.43 6.59
N GLU A 172 -5.49 12.88 7.80
CA GLU A 172 -5.62 14.29 8.17
C GLU A 172 -4.76 15.21 7.30
N ALA A 173 -3.58 14.75 6.87
CA ALA A 173 -2.66 15.50 6.04
C ALA A 173 -3.11 15.67 4.58
N LEU A 174 -4.01 14.82 4.05
CA LEU A 174 -4.52 14.93 2.69
C LEU A 174 -5.16 16.31 2.45
N ALA A 175 -4.79 16.96 1.35
CA ALA A 175 -5.24 18.32 1.02
C ALA A 175 -6.58 18.37 0.29
N GLY A 176 -6.95 17.34 -0.46
CA GLY A 176 -8.21 17.27 -1.23
C GLY A 176 -9.40 16.79 -0.41
N ASP A 177 -10.54 16.65 -1.09
CA ASP A 177 -11.72 16.02 -0.51
C ASP A 177 -11.40 14.60 -0.09
N LYS A 178 -11.78 14.25 1.14
CA LYS A 178 -11.37 12.97 1.72
C LYS A 178 -12.48 12.30 2.50
N THR A 179 -12.58 10.98 2.32
CA THR A 179 -13.55 10.12 3.02
C THR A 179 -12.80 9.02 3.73
N PHE A 180 -13.10 8.79 5.01
CA PHE A 180 -12.55 7.67 5.79
C PHE A 180 -13.65 6.65 6.07
N ARG A 181 -13.39 5.40 5.75
CA ARG A 181 -14.23 4.24 6.12
C ARG A 181 -13.45 3.30 7.01
N ARG A 182 -13.93 3.13 8.25
CA ARG A 182 -13.37 2.16 9.20
C ARG A 182 -14.28 0.94 9.29
N TYR A 183 -13.67 -0.24 9.35
CA TYR A 183 -14.36 -1.52 9.45
C TYR A 183 -14.03 -2.19 10.78
N PRO A 184 -14.95 -2.20 11.77
CA PRO A 184 -14.69 -2.76 13.10
C PRO A 184 -14.24 -4.22 13.08
N GLU A 185 -14.74 -5.00 12.11
CA GLU A 185 -14.37 -6.40 11.91
C GLU A 185 -13.28 -6.60 10.83
N GLY A 186 -12.82 -5.50 10.21
CA GLY A 186 -11.82 -5.52 9.13
C GLY A 186 -10.43 -5.82 9.62
N TRP A 187 -9.71 -6.60 8.84
CA TRP A 187 -8.30 -6.88 9.00
C TRP A 187 -7.48 -6.15 7.94
N HIS A 188 -6.18 -6.50 7.82
CA HIS A 188 -5.31 -5.88 6.82
C HIS A 188 -5.76 -6.16 5.37
N LEU A 189 -6.20 -7.39 5.09
CA LEU A 189 -6.60 -7.81 3.75
C LEU A 189 -8.08 -7.50 3.47
N LEU A 190 -8.52 -6.25 3.64
CA LEU A 190 -9.90 -5.79 3.55
C LEU A 190 -10.69 -6.34 2.37
N PHE A 191 -10.06 -6.45 1.18
CA PHE A 191 -10.69 -6.98 -0.03
C PHE A 191 -10.79 -8.50 -0.08
N ARG A 192 -10.27 -9.21 0.93
CA ARG A 192 -10.21 -10.68 1.02
C ARG A 192 -10.74 -11.24 2.33
N ASP A 193 -11.04 -10.38 3.29
CA ASP A 193 -11.65 -10.73 4.57
C ASP A 193 -13.04 -11.34 4.38
N LEU A 194 -13.57 -12.00 5.40
CA LEU A 194 -14.91 -12.58 5.33
C LEU A 194 -16.00 -11.54 5.04
N GLN A 195 -15.77 -10.27 5.40
CA GLN A 195 -16.65 -9.13 5.12
C GLN A 195 -16.30 -8.35 3.84
N ALA A 196 -15.38 -8.81 3.01
CA ALA A 196 -14.89 -8.08 1.83
C ALA A 196 -15.98 -7.51 0.92
N LYS A 197 -17.16 -8.14 0.87
CA LYS A 197 -18.31 -7.66 0.07
C LYS A 197 -18.80 -6.27 0.50
N VAL A 198 -18.71 -5.95 1.79
CA VAL A 198 -19.07 -4.61 2.31
C VAL A 198 -18.07 -3.60 1.78
N VAL A 199 -16.79 -3.93 1.86
CA VAL A 199 -15.70 -3.06 1.37
C VAL A 199 -15.82 -2.81 -0.14
N TRP A 200 -16.16 -3.85 -0.92
CA TRP A 200 -16.37 -3.71 -2.37
C TRP A 200 -17.57 -2.81 -2.70
N ALA A 201 -18.66 -2.93 -1.94
CA ALA A 201 -19.84 -2.09 -2.12
C ALA A 201 -19.52 -0.62 -1.78
N ASP A 202 -18.84 -0.36 -0.67
CA ASP A 202 -18.46 0.99 -0.26
C ASP A 202 -17.56 1.68 -1.28
N VAL A 203 -16.60 0.93 -1.87
CA VAL A 203 -15.74 1.45 -2.95
C VAL A 203 -16.57 1.77 -4.19
N ALA A 204 -17.47 0.86 -4.60
CA ALA A 204 -18.30 1.06 -5.78
C ALA A 204 -19.26 2.26 -5.61
N ASP A 205 -19.85 2.42 -4.43
CA ASP A 205 -20.74 3.52 -4.14
C ASP A 205 -19.97 4.85 -4.07
N TRP A 206 -18.80 4.88 -3.43
CA TRP A 206 -17.96 6.07 -3.42
C TRP A 206 -17.56 6.53 -4.84
N ILE A 207 -17.19 5.58 -5.74
CA ILE A 207 -16.87 5.89 -7.14
C ILE A 207 -18.07 6.50 -7.86
N LYS A 208 -19.29 5.98 -7.63
CA LYS A 208 -20.52 6.55 -8.22
C LYS A 208 -20.79 7.98 -7.75
N ASP A 209 -20.50 8.25 -6.48
CA ASP A 209 -20.71 9.57 -5.88
C ASP A 209 -19.72 10.64 -6.43
N GLN A 210 -18.61 10.22 -7.08
CA GLN A 210 -17.63 11.11 -7.72
C GLN A 210 -17.98 11.40 -9.20
N SER A 211 -19.02 10.77 -9.77
CA SER A 211 -19.31 10.78 -11.23
C SER A 211 -20.32 11.84 -11.66
#